data_c9c9514abb1067e8457c2b2432c81bad
#
_entry.id   c9c9514abb1067e8457c2b2432c81bad
#
_cell.length_a   1.000
_cell.length_b   1.000
_cell.length_c   1.000
_cell.angle_alpha   90.00
_cell.angle_beta   90.00
_cell.angle_gamma   90.00
#
_symmetry.space_group_name_H-M   'P 1'
#
loop_
_entity.id
_entity.type
_entity.pdbx_description
1 polymer ?
#
loop_
_entity_poly.entity_id
_entity_poly.type
_entity_poly.pdbx_seq_one_letter_code
_entity_poly.pdbx_strand_id
1 'polypeptide(L)'
;MKVRAAVAWEAKKTLEIEEVEVMGPKAGEVLLKVIASGVCHTDAFTLSGEDPEASFPAILGHEGGCEVVELGAGVKSLQVGDHVIPLYIPECGECEYCKSPKTNLCQSIASTVWTGYMPDGTRRFSKNGKDIFHYMGCSTFAEYTVVPEIALAKINKAAPLDKVCLLGCGVTTGIGAVLNTAKVEAGSTVAIFGLGGIGLSCVQGAVMAGAERIIGIDINPDKFEFARQLGATDFVNPNDIDGSFVEYMQDTYNGGPDYSFECIGNTHVMRDALECTHMGWGVSTVIGVAGAGQLIQTRPFNLVVGRTWKGTAFGGVKG
;
A
#
# COMPACT_ATOMS: atom_id res chain seq x y z
N MET A 1 5.11 15.73 -24.78
CA MET A 1 5.83 16.84 -24.14
C MET A 1 7.06 16.31 -23.42
N LYS A 2 8.06 17.17 -23.13
CA LYS A 2 9.22 16.79 -22.32
C LYS A 2 9.01 17.16 -20.86
N VAL A 3 9.38 16.26 -19.95
CA VAL A 3 9.18 16.39 -18.49
C VAL A 3 10.37 15.78 -17.76
N ARG A 4 10.63 16.24 -16.53
CA ARG A 4 11.61 15.59 -15.67
C ARG A 4 10.97 14.42 -14.96
N ALA A 5 11.72 13.31 -14.86
CA ALA A 5 11.30 12.13 -14.13
C ALA A 5 12.50 11.46 -13.44
N ALA A 6 12.26 10.76 -12.36
CA ALA A 6 13.22 9.88 -11.72
C ALA A 6 13.09 8.48 -12.36
N VAL A 7 14.07 8.15 -13.22
CA VAL A 7 14.06 6.91 -13.99
C VAL A 7 14.87 5.84 -13.27
N ALA A 8 14.27 4.69 -13.04
CA ALA A 8 14.95 3.45 -12.66
C ALA A 8 15.37 2.73 -13.94
N TRP A 9 16.65 2.81 -14.30
CA TRP A 9 17.16 2.19 -15.52
C TRP A 9 17.30 0.68 -15.38
N GLU A 10 17.72 0.23 -14.22
CA GLU A 10 17.87 -1.18 -13.86
C GLU A 10 17.78 -1.37 -12.34
N ALA A 11 17.52 -2.60 -11.91
CA ALA A 11 17.50 -2.94 -10.50
C ALA A 11 18.85 -2.66 -9.82
N LYS A 12 18.82 -2.33 -8.53
CA LYS A 12 20.00 -2.07 -7.67
C LYS A 12 20.82 -0.84 -8.05
N LYS A 13 20.28 0.03 -8.92
CA LYS A 13 20.87 1.32 -9.26
C LYS A 13 20.09 2.46 -8.65
N THR A 14 20.75 3.59 -8.44
CA THR A 14 20.10 4.82 -8.03
C THR A 14 19.18 5.33 -9.13
N LEU A 15 18.08 5.99 -8.73
CA LEU A 15 17.22 6.70 -9.66
C LEU A 15 17.98 7.87 -10.30
N GLU A 16 17.81 8.06 -11.59
CA GLU A 16 18.41 9.16 -12.34
C GLU A 16 17.34 10.18 -12.71
N ILE A 17 17.57 11.46 -12.35
CA ILE A 17 16.66 12.54 -12.75
C ILE A 17 16.98 12.94 -14.18
N GLU A 18 16.03 12.69 -15.08
CA GLU A 18 16.21 12.89 -16.49
C GLU A 18 15.03 13.58 -17.17
N GLU A 19 15.28 14.22 -18.30
CA GLU A 19 14.26 14.67 -19.22
C GLU A 19 13.82 13.48 -20.09
N VAL A 20 12.52 13.15 -19.99
CA VAL A 20 11.86 12.10 -20.77
C VAL A 20 10.70 12.68 -21.58
N GLU A 21 10.26 11.97 -22.60
CA GLU A 21 9.06 12.31 -23.35
C GLU A 21 7.85 11.61 -22.71
N VAL A 22 6.78 12.37 -22.48
CA VAL A 22 5.46 11.84 -22.14
C VAL A 22 4.48 12.14 -23.27
N MET A 23 3.76 11.12 -23.72
CA MET A 23 2.71 11.24 -24.74
C MET A 23 1.47 11.90 -24.13
N GLY A 24 0.63 12.52 -24.97
CA GLY A 24 -0.70 12.96 -24.56
C GLY A 24 -1.62 11.77 -24.23
N PRO A 25 -2.74 12.02 -23.50
CA PRO A 25 -3.67 10.99 -23.12
C PRO A 25 -4.44 10.47 -24.33
N LYS A 26 -4.57 9.16 -24.44
CA LYS A 26 -5.47 8.50 -25.41
C LYS A 26 -6.91 8.46 -24.90
N ALA A 27 -7.80 7.82 -25.65
CA ALA A 27 -9.20 7.68 -25.26
C ALA A 27 -9.31 6.98 -23.87
N GLY A 28 -10.08 7.57 -22.96
CA GLY A 28 -10.26 7.09 -21.59
C GLY A 28 -9.08 7.35 -20.65
N GLU A 29 -8.08 8.13 -21.07
CA GLU A 29 -6.91 8.48 -20.26
C GLU A 29 -6.89 9.97 -19.89
N VAL A 30 -6.11 10.30 -18.90
CA VAL A 30 -5.98 11.66 -18.35
C VAL A 30 -4.52 11.98 -18.17
N LEU A 31 -4.08 13.13 -18.67
CA LEU A 31 -2.76 13.69 -18.37
C LEU A 31 -2.84 14.43 -17.05
N LEU A 32 -1.97 14.09 -16.14
CA LEU A 32 -1.89 14.64 -14.80
C LEU A 32 -0.59 15.41 -14.60
N LYS A 33 -0.67 16.56 -13.92
CA LYS A 33 0.47 17.20 -13.29
C LYS A 33 0.61 16.66 -11.89
N VAL A 34 1.76 16.08 -11.57
CA VAL A 34 2.06 15.59 -10.23
C VAL A 34 2.53 16.75 -9.38
N ILE A 35 1.83 17.05 -8.30
CA ILE A 35 2.16 18.12 -7.35
C ILE A 35 3.04 17.57 -6.22
N ALA A 36 2.73 16.35 -5.76
CA ALA A 36 3.52 15.64 -4.77
C ALA A 36 3.39 14.12 -4.99
N SER A 37 4.39 13.38 -4.56
CA SER A 37 4.36 11.93 -4.52
C SER A 37 4.97 11.43 -3.22
N GLY A 38 4.27 10.52 -2.54
CA GLY A 38 4.84 9.75 -1.44
C GLY A 38 5.88 8.75 -1.95
N VAL A 39 6.79 8.35 -1.06
CA VAL A 39 7.76 7.28 -1.29
C VAL A 39 7.36 6.09 -0.44
N CYS A 40 7.00 4.99 -1.10
CA CYS A 40 6.59 3.75 -0.46
C CYS A 40 7.75 2.75 -0.38
N HIS A 41 7.71 1.85 0.61
CA HIS A 41 8.66 0.74 0.67
C HIS A 41 8.57 -0.16 -0.57
N THR A 42 7.41 -0.24 -1.23
CA THR A 42 7.20 -0.99 -2.46
C THR A 42 8.06 -0.46 -3.62
N ASP A 43 8.28 0.87 -3.71
CA ASP A 43 9.21 1.46 -4.69
C ASP A 43 10.65 1.00 -4.43
N ALA A 44 11.06 0.97 -3.16
CA ALA A 44 12.38 0.50 -2.75
C ALA A 44 12.54 -1.01 -2.99
N PHE A 45 11.51 -1.81 -2.71
CA PHE A 45 11.46 -3.25 -2.97
C PHE A 45 11.64 -3.56 -4.46
N THR A 46 10.91 -2.87 -5.34
CA THR A 46 11.09 -3.01 -6.78
C THR A 46 12.51 -2.61 -7.21
N LEU A 47 13.00 -1.46 -6.73
CA LEU A 47 14.36 -0.99 -7.07
C LEU A 47 15.45 -1.92 -6.53
N SER A 48 15.23 -2.64 -5.43
CA SER A 48 16.18 -3.62 -4.88
C SER A 48 16.38 -4.85 -5.77
N GLY A 49 15.47 -5.08 -6.73
CA GLY A 49 15.48 -6.26 -7.60
C GLY A 49 14.96 -7.54 -6.92
N GLU A 50 14.31 -7.42 -5.77
CA GLU A 50 13.63 -8.53 -5.08
C GLU A 50 12.20 -8.76 -5.59
N ASP A 51 11.69 -7.83 -6.40
CA ASP A 51 10.41 -7.90 -7.07
C ASP A 51 10.54 -8.65 -8.41
N PRO A 52 10.01 -9.87 -8.54
CA PRO A 52 10.16 -10.67 -9.76
C PRO A 52 9.28 -10.16 -10.91
N GLU A 53 8.31 -9.30 -10.63
CA GLU A 53 7.39 -8.73 -11.61
C GLU A 53 7.87 -7.37 -12.13
N ALA A 54 8.98 -6.85 -11.57
CA ALA A 54 9.55 -5.57 -11.94
C ALA A 54 10.00 -5.53 -13.40
N SER A 55 9.65 -4.46 -14.10
CA SER A 55 10.10 -4.18 -15.46
C SER A 55 10.95 -2.91 -15.48
N PHE A 56 12.08 -2.94 -16.21
CA PHE A 56 13.00 -1.81 -16.34
C PHE A 56 13.30 -1.53 -17.83
N PRO A 57 13.59 -0.28 -18.21
CA PRO A 57 13.57 0.93 -17.41
C PRO A 57 12.14 1.34 -17.03
N ALA A 58 11.95 1.91 -15.84
CA ALA A 58 10.63 2.33 -15.35
C ALA A 58 10.68 3.68 -14.63
N ILE A 59 9.55 4.37 -14.61
CA ILE A 59 9.33 5.50 -13.71
C ILE A 59 8.47 5.00 -12.56
N LEU A 60 9.06 4.93 -11.36
CA LEU A 60 8.39 4.44 -10.15
C LEU A 60 7.41 5.47 -9.57
N GLY A 61 6.94 5.23 -8.34
CA GLY A 61 6.00 6.08 -7.62
C GLY A 61 4.54 5.76 -7.93
N HIS A 62 3.73 5.66 -6.86
CA HIS A 62 2.31 5.32 -6.95
C HIS A 62 1.44 6.04 -5.92
N GLU A 63 2.01 6.97 -5.16
CA GLU A 63 1.31 7.79 -4.15
C GLU A 63 1.22 9.24 -4.61
N GLY A 64 0.47 9.50 -5.68
CA GLY A 64 0.38 10.83 -6.30
C GLY A 64 -0.72 11.70 -5.72
N GLY A 65 -0.41 12.99 -5.51
CA GLY A 65 -1.39 14.07 -5.41
C GLY A 65 -1.32 14.90 -6.68
N CYS A 66 -2.35 14.86 -7.52
CA CYS A 66 -2.26 15.32 -8.90
C CYS A 66 -3.38 16.30 -9.27
N GLU A 67 -3.10 17.12 -10.28
CA GLU A 67 -4.05 17.98 -10.96
C GLU A 67 -4.27 17.52 -12.41
N VAL A 68 -5.52 17.45 -12.85
CA VAL A 68 -5.90 17.12 -14.22
C VAL A 68 -5.53 18.25 -15.16
N VAL A 69 -4.73 18.00 -16.20
CA VAL A 69 -4.31 19.01 -17.18
C VAL A 69 -4.87 18.79 -18.58
N GLU A 70 -5.10 17.54 -18.99
CA GLU A 70 -5.65 17.22 -20.31
C GLU A 70 -6.47 15.93 -20.23
N LEU A 71 -7.55 15.87 -20.99
CA LEU A 71 -8.46 14.72 -21.04
C LEU A 71 -8.41 14.06 -22.40
N GLY A 72 -8.25 12.76 -22.42
CA GLY A 72 -8.44 11.95 -23.62
C GLY A 72 -9.92 11.85 -24.01
N ALA A 73 -10.16 11.45 -25.23
CA ALA A 73 -11.53 11.28 -25.72
C ALA A 73 -12.31 10.28 -24.85
N GLY A 74 -13.55 10.59 -24.54
CA GLY A 74 -14.46 9.69 -23.80
C GLY A 74 -14.38 9.80 -22.27
N VAL A 75 -13.45 10.55 -21.70
CA VAL A 75 -13.41 10.88 -20.26
C VAL A 75 -14.65 11.66 -19.88
N LYS A 76 -15.36 11.26 -18.80
CA LYS A 76 -16.67 11.84 -18.42
C LYS A 76 -16.74 12.29 -16.96
N SER A 77 -15.99 11.66 -16.06
CA SER A 77 -16.09 11.93 -14.60
C SER A 77 -15.20 13.07 -14.14
N LEU A 78 -14.26 13.51 -14.98
CA LEU A 78 -13.24 14.50 -14.66
C LEU A 78 -13.26 15.70 -15.59
N GLN A 79 -12.73 16.81 -15.11
CA GLN A 79 -12.48 18.03 -15.90
C GLN A 79 -11.09 18.60 -15.58
N VAL A 80 -10.55 19.40 -16.50
CA VAL A 80 -9.27 20.10 -16.30
C VAL A 80 -9.32 20.94 -15.02
N GLY A 81 -8.25 20.87 -14.23
CA GLY A 81 -8.14 21.52 -12.94
C GLY A 81 -8.77 20.73 -11.78
N ASP A 82 -9.31 19.53 -12.00
CA ASP A 82 -9.71 18.65 -10.89
C ASP A 82 -8.48 18.12 -10.14
N HIS A 83 -8.60 17.98 -8.83
CA HIS A 83 -7.61 17.29 -8.00
C HIS A 83 -7.95 15.80 -7.91
N VAL A 84 -6.96 14.96 -8.11
CA VAL A 84 -7.12 13.50 -8.16
C VAL A 84 -5.97 12.78 -7.46
N ILE A 85 -6.26 11.58 -6.99
CA ILE A 85 -5.29 10.62 -6.48
C ILE A 85 -5.30 9.41 -7.41
N PRO A 86 -4.17 9.04 -8.03
CA PRO A 86 -4.03 7.79 -8.76
C PRO A 86 -4.16 6.58 -7.84
N LEU A 87 -4.81 5.53 -8.32
CA LEU A 87 -5.03 4.28 -7.62
C LEU A 87 -4.27 3.16 -8.34
N TYR A 88 -3.39 2.49 -7.63
CA TYR A 88 -2.62 1.38 -8.19
C TYR A 88 -3.41 0.05 -8.26
N ILE A 89 -4.58 -0.02 -7.65
CA ILE A 89 -5.54 -1.12 -7.76
C ILE A 89 -6.90 -0.57 -8.21
N PRO A 90 -7.03 -0.17 -9.49
CA PRO A 90 -8.31 0.30 -10.01
C PRO A 90 -9.26 -0.85 -10.28
N GLU A 91 -10.57 -0.56 -10.32
CA GLU A 91 -11.62 -1.51 -10.65
C GLU A 91 -12.23 -1.23 -12.03
N CYS A 92 -12.41 -2.26 -12.86
CA CYS A 92 -13.14 -2.10 -14.14
C CYS A 92 -14.67 -2.03 -13.96
N GLY A 93 -15.19 -2.39 -12.80
CA GLY A 93 -16.62 -2.43 -12.49
C GLY A 93 -17.41 -3.58 -13.15
N GLU A 94 -16.80 -4.34 -14.08
CA GLU A 94 -17.50 -5.32 -14.93
C GLU A 94 -17.11 -6.78 -14.68
N CYS A 95 -15.86 -7.07 -14.29
CA CYS A 95 -15.41 -8.43 -14.04
C CYS A 95 -16.08 -9.04 -12.81
N GLU A 96 -16.00 -10.36 -12.69
CA GLU A 96 -16.55 -11.09 -11.53
C GLU A 96 -16.03 -10.58 -10.21
N TYR A 97 -14.73 -10.26 -10.11
CA TYR A 97 -14.10 -9.76 -8.88
C TYR A 97 -14.60 -8.36 -8.50
N CYS A 98 -14.76 -7.46 -9.47
CA CYS A 98 -15.31 -6.14 -9.19
C CYS A 98 -16.78 -6.20 -8.73
N LYS A 99 -17.58 -7.10 -9.29
CA LYS A 99 -18.98 -7.32 -8.90
C LYS A 99 -19.12 -8.06 -7.57
N SER A 100 -18.08 -8.76 -7.13
CA SER A 100 -18.07 -9.51 -5.87
C SER A 100 -17.81 -8.58 -4.68
N PRO A 101 -18.51 -8.71 -3.55
CA PRO A 101 -18.17 -8.01 -2.33
C PRO A 101 -16.96 -8.63 -1.60
N LYS A 102 -16.35 -9.69 -2.14
CA LYS A 102 -15.31 -10.47 -1.45
C LYS A 102 -13.90 -9.96 -1.64
N THR A 103 -13.65 -9.13 -2.67
CA THR A 103 -12.31 -8.70 -3.04
C THR A 103 -12.32 -7.34 -3.72
N ASN A 104 -11.21 -6.63 -3.64
CA ASN A 104 -10.89 -5.40 -4.37
C ASN A 104 -9.91 -5.66 -5.54
N LEU A 105 -9.57 -6.91 -5.84
CA LEU A 105 -8.57 -7.26 -6.84
C LEU A 105 -9.25 -7.47 -8.20
N CYS A 106 -9.20 -6.45 -9.07
CA CYS A 106 -9.73 -6.52 -10.42
C CYS A 106 -8.88 -7.43 -11.31
N GLN A 107 -9.51 -8.44 -11.93
CA GLN A 107 -8.81 -9.36 -12.84
C GLN A 107 -8.39 -8.71 -14.16
N SER A 108 -9.20 -7.78 -14.69
CA SER A 108 -8.97 -7.20 -16.02
C SER A 108 -7.81 -6.21 -16.05
N ILE A 109 -7.61 -5.46 -14.98
CA ILE A 109 -6.60 -4.38 -14.91
C ILE A 109 -5.26 -4.91 -14.41
N ALA A 110 -5.27 -5.89 -13.50
CA ALA A 110 -4.05 -6.48 -12.96
C ALA A 110 -3.11 -7.01 -14.05
N SER A 111 -3.66 -7.56 -15.14
CA SER A 111 -2.87 -8.12 -16.24
C SER A 111 -2.06 -7.07 -17.04
N THR A 112 -2.39 -5.79 -16.95
CA THR A 112 -1.69 -4.71 -17.68
C THR A 112 -0.92 -3.79 -16.75
N VAL A 113 -1.56 -3.33 -15.68
CA VAL A 113 -0.96 -2.36 -14.75
C VAL A 113 0.29 -2.91 -14.07
N TRP A 114 0.31 -4.18 -13.70
CA TRP A 114 1.44 -4.80 -13.03
C TRP A 114 2.58 -5.19 -13.97
N THR A 115 2.31 -5.23 -15.27
CA THR A 115 3.34 -5.52 -16.29
C THR A 115 4.00 -4.26 -16.87
N GLY A 116 3.65 -3.09 -16.36
CA GLY A 116 4.21 -1.80 -16.79
C GLY A 116 3.65 -1.24 -18.09
N TYR A 117 2.47 -1.72 -18.50
CA TYR A 117 1.75 -1.24 -19.68
C TYR A 117 0.47 -0.49 -19.29
N MET A 118 0.03 0.39 -20.17
CA MET A 118 -1.32 0.94 -20.16
C MET A 118 -2.32 -0.14 -20.60
N PRO A 119 -3.64 0.03 -20.33
CA PRO A 119 -4.66 -0.96 -20.71
C PRO A 119 -4.69 -1.32 -22.19
N ASP A 120 -4.19 -0.45 -23.07
CA ASP A 120 -4.08 -0.68 -24.50
C ASP A 120 -2.80 -1.44 -24.93
N GLY A 121 -2.02 -1.94 -23.96
CA GLY A 121 -0.78 -2.66 -24.20
C GLY A 121 0.40 -1.79 -24.67
N THR A 122 0.28 -0.46 -24.61
CA THR A 122 1.35 0.48 -24.98
C THR A 122 1.85 1.27 -23.78
N ARG A 123 2.88 2.10 -23.96
CA ARG A 123 3.48 2.95 -22.93
C ARG A 123 3.28 4.42 -23.27
N ARG A 124 3.43 5.30 -22.29
CA ARG A 124 3.31 6.76 -22.49
C ARG A 124 4.61 7.49 -22.28
N PHE A 125 5.62 6.84 -21.72
CA PHE A 125 6.94 7.42 -21.51
C PHE A 125 7.95 6.83 -22.47
N SER A 126 8.86 7.68 -22.94
CA SER A 126 10.02 7.27 -23.75
C SER A 126 11.20 8.20 -23.57
N LYS A 127 12.40 7.72 -23.91
CA LYS A 127 13.62 8.52 -24.04
C LYS A 127 14.44 8.07 -25.23
N ASN A 128 14.78 9.00 -26.12
CA ASN A 128 15.56 8.72 -27.33
C ASN A 128 14.97 7.57 -28.18
N GLY A 129 13.65 7.50 -28.28
CA GLY A 129 12.93 6.44 -29.01
C GLY A 129 12.86 5.09 -28.30
N LYS A 130 13.33 4.98 -27.07
CA LYS A 130 13.16 3.78 -26.23
C LYS A 130 12.03 4.01 -25.24
N ASP A 131 11.13 3.05 -25.18
CA ASP A 131 10.01 3.06 -24.23
C ASP A 131 10.50 2.90 -22.78
N ILE A 132 9.79 3.55 -21.85
CA ILE A 132 9.96 3.42 -20.41
C ILE A 132 8.65 2.89 -19.84
N PHE A 133 8.75 1.86 -18.98
CA PHE A 133 7.59 1.22 -18.36
C PHE A 133 6.89 2.15 -17.37
N HIS A 134 5.57 2.03 -17.30
CA HIS A 134 4.80 2.54 -16.19
C HIS A 134 5.02 1.69 -14.95
N TYR A 135 4.88 2.29 -13.78
CA TYR A 135 4.88 1.58 -12.52
C TYR A 135 3.48 1.60 -11.90
N MET A 136 2.91 0.41 -11.74
CA MET A 136 1.58 0.23 -11.14
C MET A 136 0.49 1.11 -11.78
N GLY A 137 0.63 1.45 -13.08
CA GLY A 137 -0.27 2.34 -13.81
C GLY A 137 -0.25 3.81 -13.38
N CYS A 138 0.64 4.20 -12.46
CA CYS A 138 0.68 5.53 -11.85
C CYS A 138 1.91 6.36 -12.25
N SER A 139 3.14 5.84 -12.05
CA SER A 139 4.41 6.51 -12.39
C SER A 139 4.51 7.95 -11.87
N THR A 140 4.31 8.13 -10.57
CA THR A 140 4.22 9.47 -9.98
C THR A 140 5.57 10.11 -9.65
N PHE A 141 6.70 9.43 -9.90
CA PHE A 141 8.03 10.05 -9.80
C PHE A 141 8.41 10.83 -11.08
N ALA A 142 7.45 11.50 -11.65
CA ALA A 142 7.58 12.39 -12.80
C ALA A 142 6.76 13.67 -12.59
N GLU A 143 7.14 14.77 -13.26
CA GLU A 143 6.36 16.01 -13.18
C GLU A 143 4.96 15.86 -13.79
N TYR A 144 4.81 14.97 -14.77
CA TYR A 144 3.54 14.62 -15.41
C TYR A 144 3.47 13.13 -15.67
N THR A 145 2.26 12.59 -15.58
CA THR A 145 1.96 11.18 -15.90
C THR A 145 0.62 11.05 -16.61
N VAL A 146 0.43 9.96 -17.32
CA VAL A 146 -0.86 9.60 -17.95
C VAL A 146 -1.43 8.41 -17.24
N VAL A 147 -2.68 8.53 -16.79
CA VAL A 147 -3.38 7.50 -16.00
C VAL A 147 -4.77 7.27 -16.60
N PRO A 148 -5.28 6.03 -16.67
CA PRO A 148 -6.67 5.79 -17.08
C PRO A 148 -7.67 6.47 -16.13
N GLU A 149 -8.76 7.03 -16.67
CA GLU A 149 -9.83 7.67 -15.89
C GLU A 149 -10.31 6.78 -14.72
N ILE A 150 -10.45 5.48 -14.98
CA ILE A 150 -10.91 4.49 -14.01
C ILE A 150 -9.96 4.30 -12.80
N ALA A 151 -8.71 4.71 -12.95
CA ALA A 151 -7.69 4.64 -11.91
C ALA A 151 -7.51 5.97 -11.14
N LEU A 152 -8.50 6.87 -11.20
CA LEU A 152 -8.41 8.21 -10.62
C LEU A 152 -9.56 8.47 -9.64
N ALA A 153 -9.21 8.68 -8.37
CA ALA A 153 -10.13 9.15 -7.36
C ALA A 153 -10.16 10.68 -7.34
N LYS A 154 -11.30 11.29 -7.71
CA LYS A 154 -11.50 12.74 -7.60
C LYS A 154 -11.66 13.14 -6.16
N ILE A 155 -10.94 14.17 -5.73
CA ILE A 155 -10.96 14.68 -4.36
C ILE A 155 -11.35 16.16 -4.30
N ASN A 156 -11.61 16.65 -3.09
CA ASN A 156 -11.89 18.08 -2.88
C ASN A 156 -10.65 18.92 -3.23
N LYS A 157 -10.84 19.97 -4.04
CA LYS A 157 -9.76 20.89 -4.45
C LYS A 157 -9.11 21.65 -3.28
N ALA A 158 -9.78 21.75 -2.13
CA ALA A 158 -9.20 22.35 -0.93
C ALA A 158 -8.25 21.42 -0.18
N ALA A 159 -8.21 20.11 -0.53
CA ALA A 159 -7.31 19.16 0.11
C ALA A 159 -5.84 19.45 -0.30
N PRO A 160 -4.91 19.49 0.67
CA PRO A 160 -3.50 19.77 0.39
C PRO A 160 -2.86 18.54 -0.29
N LEU A 161 -2.57 18.65 -1.58
CA LEU A 161 -2.08 17.54 -2.41
C LEU A 161 -0.75 16.94 -1.91
N ASP A 162 0.08 17.74 -1.25
CA ASP A 162 1.34 17.32 -0.60
C ASP A 162 1.15 16.45 0.65
N LYS A 163 -0.07 16.36 1.16
CA LYS A 163 -0.46 15.53 2.30
C LYS A 163 -1.31 14.33 1.85
N VAL A 164 -2.36 14.62 1.07
CA VAL A 164 -3.35 13.61 0.69
C VAL A 164 -2.84 12.64 -0.39
N CYS A 165 -1.70 12.90 -1.01
CA CYS A 165 -1.03 11.95 -1.90
C CYS A 165 -0.83 10.57 -1.23
N LEU A 166 -0.56 10.55 0.09
CA LEU A 166 -0.38 9.31 0.87
C LEU A 166 -1.65 8.43 0.95
N LEU A 167 -2.83 8.98 0.63
CA LEU A 167 -4.06 8.21 0.49
C LEU A 167 -4.02 7.23 -0.69
N GLY A 168 -3.14 7.46 -1.66
CA GLY A 168 -2.96 6.58 -2.82
C GLY A 168 -2.46 5.18 -2.47
N CYS A 169 -1.81 4.99 -1.30
CA CYS A 169 -1.31 3.69 -0.87
C CYS A 169 -1.34 3.54 0.66
N GLY A 170 -0.32 4.08 1.36
CA GLY A 170 -0.01 3.70 2.73
C GLY A 170 -1.13 3.95 3.73
N VAL A 171 -1.74 5.13 3.70
CA VAL A 171 -2.81 5.50 4.66
C VAL A 171 -4.06 4.64 4.43
N THR A 172 -4.50 4.52 3.19
CA THR A 172 -5.67 3.71 2.83
C THR A 172 -5.44 2.23 3.13
N THR A 173 -4.23 1.72 2.87
CA THR A 173 -3.86 0.34 3.19
C THR A 173 -3.94 0.06 4.68
N GLY A 174 -3.34 0.91 5.52
CA GLY A 174 -3.31 0.68 6.97
C GLY A 174 -4.71 0.78 7.61
N ILE A 175 -5.44 1.86 7.34
CA ILE A 175 -6.80 2.05 7.86
C ILE A 175 -7.74 0.95 7.35
N GLY A 176 -7.68 0.64 6.05
CA GLY A 176 -8.52 -0.38 5.44
C GLY A 176 -8.21 -1.80 5.92
N ALA A 177 -6.94 -2.12 6.21
CA ALA A 177 -6.58 -3.40 6.82
C ALA A 177 -7.34 -3.63 8.13
N VAL A 178 -7.46 -2.60 8.95
CA VAL A 178 -8.19 -2.65 10.22
C VAL A 178 -9.71 -2.73 10.02
N LEU A 179 -10.26 -1.80 9.23
CA LEU A 179 -11.73 -1.62 9.12
C LEU A 179 -12.38 -2.63 8.17
N ASN A 180 -11.75 -2.91 7.01
CA ASN A 180 -12.37 -3.70 5.96
C ASN A 180 -11.90 -5.17 5.99
N THR A 181 -10.57 -5.40 6.15
CA THR A 181 -9.99 -6.73 6.07
C THR A 181 -10.14 -7.49 7.38
N ALA A 182 -9.58 -6.97 8.47
CA ALA A 182 -9.66 -7.60 9.78
C ALA A 182 -11.04 -7.42 10.43
N LYS A 183 -11.68 -6.27 10.17
CA LYS A 183 -12.96 -5.86 10.78
C LYS A 183 -12.87 -5.83 12.29
N VAL A 184 -11.89 -5.08 12.78
CA VAL A 184 -11.62 -4.92 14.21
C VAL A 184 -12.87 -4.46 14.94
N GLU A 185 -13.22 -5.15 15.99
CA GLU A 185 -14.38 -4.86 16.83
C GLU A 185 -14.02 -3.85 17.93
N ALA A 186 -14.99 -3.04 18.34
CA ALA A 186 -14.83 -2.12 19.45
C ALA A 186 -14.51 -2.86 20.75
N GLY A 187 -13.61 -2.30 21.56
CA GLY A 187 -13.15 -2.92 22.82
C GLY A 187 -12.03 -3.96 22.65
N SER A 188 -11.57 -4.21 21.41
CA SER A 188 -10.51 -5.19 21.14
C SER A 188 -9.13 -4.71 21.56
N THR A 189 -8.22 -5.67 21.77
CA THR A 189 -6.78 -5.45 21.87
C THR A 189 -6.12 -5.70 20.50
N VAL A 190 -5.38 -4.72 20.00
CA VAL A 190 -4.76 -4.72 18.68
C VAL A 190 -3.26 -4.59 18.80
N ALA A 191 -2.48 -5.48 18.18
CA ALA A 191 -1.02 -5.39 18.08
C ALA A 191 -0.58 -5.00 16.67
N ILE A 192 0.30 -4.00 16.55
CA ILE A 192 0.77 -3.46 15.28
C ILE A 192 2.29 -3.58 15.23
N PHE A 193 2.79 -4.44 14.34
CA PHE A 193 4.20 -4.75 14.15
C PHE A 193 4.79 -3.84 13.08
N GLY A 194 5.69 -2.95 13.47
CA GLY A 194 6.30 -1.94 12.63
C GLY A 194 5.50 -0.62 12.63
N LEU A 195 6.09 0.43 13.17
CA LEU A 195 5.52 1.78 13.26
C LEU A 195 6.07 2.70 12.15
N GLY A 196 6.01 2.21 10.91
CA GLY A 196 6.18 2.99 9.69
C GLY A 196 4.84 3.58 9.21
N GLY A 197 4.79 4.14 8.00
CA GLY A 197 3.58 4.77 7.47
C GLY A 197 2.33 3.89 7.50
N ILE A 198 2.46 2.61 7.15
CA ILE A 198 1.37 1.62 7.21
C ILE A 198 0.96 1.34 8.66
N GLY A 199 1.93 1.03 9.54
CA GLY A 199 1.61 0.72 10.94
C GLY A 199 0.98 1.88 11.68
N LEU A 200 1.46 3.11 11.47
CA LEU A 200 0.84 4.32 12.03
C LEU A 200 -0.58 4.55 11.50
N SER A 201 -0.84 4.18 10.24
CA SER A 201 -2.19 4.19 9.68
C SER A 201 -3.09 3.09 10.26
N CYS A 202 -2.51 1.91 10.59
CA CYS A 202 -3.23 0.88 11.36
C CYS A 202 -3.57 1.36 12.77
N VAL A 203 -2.69 2.12 13.45
CA VAL A 203 -3.00 2.76 14.75
C VAL A 203 -4.24 3.64 14.62
N GLN A 204 -4.28 4.53 13.62
CA GLN A 204 -5.44 5.39 13.39
C GLN A 204 -6.69 4.57 13.05
N GLY A 205 -6.56 3.53 12.23
CA GLY A 205 -7.65 2.60 11.93
C GLY A 205 -8.21 1.91 13.18
N ALA A 206 -7.34 1.47 14.10
CA ALA A 206 -7.71 0.84 15.36
C ALA A 206 -8.46 1.82 16.29
N VAL A 207 -8.02 3.08 16.36
CA VAL A 207 -8.76 4.16 17.05
C VAL A 207 -10.14 4.34 16.44
N MET A 208 -10.24 4.41 15.11
CA MET A 208 -11.53 4.55 14.41
C MET A 208 -12.46 3.35 14.64
N ALA A 209 -11.90 2.14 14.78
CA ALA A 209 -12.65 0.93 15.13
C ALA A 209 -13.12 0.89 16.58
N GLY A 210 -12.60 1.77 17.45
CA GLY A 210 -12.91 1.78 18.88
C GLY A 210 -12.17 0.68 19.67
N ALA A 211 -10.96 0.28 19.24
CA ALA A 211 -10.11 -0.63 19.99
C ALA A 211 -9.80 -0.04 21.37
N GLU A 212 -9.81 -0.89 22.41
CA GLU A 212 -9.51 -0.46 23.79
C GLU A 212 -8.01 -0.35 24.04
N ARG A 213 -7.24 -1.30 23.51
CA ARG A 213 -5.78 -1.31 23.61
C ARG A 213 -5.15 -1.39 22.22
N ILE A 214 -4.18 -0.53 21.97
CA ILE A 214 -3.46 -0.45 20.70
C ILE A 214 -1.96 -0.52 21.02
N ILE A 215 -1.36 -1.68 20.75
CA ILE A 215 0.01 -2.01 21.11
C ILE A 215 0.90 -1.72 19.89
N GLY A 216 1.71 -0.68 19.98
CA GLY A 216 2.75 -0.37 18.99
C GLY A 216 4.02 -1.17 19.24
N ILE A 217 4.47 -1.95 18.24
CA ILE A 217 5.65 -2.82 18.34
C ILE A 217 6.68 -2.36 17.30
N ASP A 218 7.84 -1.88 17.74
CA ASP A 218 8.95 -1.51 16.86
C ASP A 218 10.29 -1.65 17.59
N ILE A 219 11.36 -1.94 16.86
CA ILE A 219 12.73 -2.01 17.40
C ILE A 219 13.34 -0.61 17.64
N ASN A 220 12.75 0.43 17.04
CA ASN A 220 13.17 1.82 17.22
C ASN A 220 12.19 2.55 18.14
N PRO A 221 12.56 2.81 19.42
CA PRO A 221 11.71 3.49 20.39
C PRO A 221 11.40 4.95 20.03
N ASP A 222 12.18 5.60 19.16
CA ASP A 222 11.93 6.99 18.75
C ASP A 222 10.57 7.15 18.04
N LYS A 223 10.01 6.06 17.51
CA LYS A 223 8.70 6.07 16.85
C LYS A 223 7.51 6.02 17.83
N PHE A 224 7.74 5.64 19.07
CA PHE A 224 6.68 5.41 20.07
C PHE A 224 5.89 6.68 20.38
N GLU A 225 6.59 7.80 20.54
CA GLU A 225 5.92 9.07 20.86
C GLU A 225 4.96 9.51 19.74
N PHE A 226 5.37 9.36 18.48
CA PHE A 226 4.49 9.70 17.37
C PHE A 226 3.31 8.74 17.27
N ALA A 227 3.52 7.43 17.49
CA ALA A 227 2.43 6.46 17.54
C ALA A 227 1.46 6.75 18.70
N ARG A 228 1.95 7.22 19.86
CA ARG A 228 1.11 7.67 20.99
C ARG A 228 0.21 8.84 20.61
N GLN A 229 0.75 9.82 19.90
CA GLN A 229 -0.02 10.97 19.40
C GLN A 229 -1.12 10.57 18.45
N LEU A 230 -0.96 9.45 17.74
CA LEU A 230 -1.97 8.88 16.84
C LEU A 230 -2.95 7.92 17.53
N GLY A 231 -2.75 7.62 18.82
CA GLY A 231 -3.67 6.87 19.66
C GLY A 231 -3.19 5.49 20.11
N ALA A 232 -1.93 5.10 19.89
CA ALA A 232 -1.37 3.89 20.48
C ALA A 232 -1.30 4.03 22.02
N THR A 233 -1.69 2.99 22.72
CA THR A 233 -1.80 2.98 24.19
C THR A 233 -0.60 2.33 24.87
N ASP A 234 -0.05 1.29 24.26
CA ASP A 234 1.03 0.47 24.80
C ASP A 234 2.17 0.37 23.78
N PHE A 235 3.40 0.15 24.26
CA PHE A 235 4.58 0.06 23.40
C PHE A 235 5.47 -1.10 23.80
N VAL A 236 5.95 -1.85 22.82
CA VAL A 236 6.84 -2.99 23.04
C VAL A 236 8.02 -2.90 22.07
N ASN A 237 9.24 -2.90 22.61
CA ASN A 237 10.44 -3.13 21.82
C ASN A 237 10.84 -4.61 21.98
N PRO A 238 10.79 -5.41 20.91
CA PRO A 238 11.15 -6.82 20.97
C PRO A 238 12.56 -7.08 21.50
N ASN A 239 13.48 -6.13 21.30
CA ASN A 239 14.85 -6.26 21.77
C ASN A 239 15.01 -6.16 23.30
N ASP A 240 13.98 -5.65 24.00
CA ASP A 240 14.00 -5.50 25.46
C ASP A 240 13.38 -6.72 26.18
N ILE A 241 12.99 -7.77 25.42
CA ILE A 241 12.34 -8.95 25.95
C ILE A 241 13.34 -10.09 26.08
N ASP A 242 13.52 -10.58 27.29
CA ASP A 242 14.27 -11.80 27.54
C ASP A 242 13.39 -13.03 27.25
N GLY A 243 13.81 -13.89 26.31
CA GLY A 243 13.11 -15.13 25.96
C GLY A 243 12.15 -15.02 24.77
N SER A 244 10.98 -15.66 24.90
CA SER A 244 10.01 -15.74 23.81
C SER A 244 9.12 -14.50 23.75
N PHE A 245 9.19 -13.77 22.62
CA PHE A 245 8.29 -12.65 22.35
C PHE A 245 6.82 -13.07 22.37
N VAL A 246 6.51 -14.23 21.81
CA VAL A 246 5.14 -14.77 21.75
C VAL A 246 4.58 -15.02 23.14
N GLU A 247 5.37 -15.66 24.03
CA GLU A 247 4.98 -15.93 25.42
C GLU A 247 4.80 -14.61 26.18
N TYR A 248 5.73 -13.66 26.04
CA TYR A 248 5.60 -12.34 26.65
C TYR A 248 4.29 -11.65 26.28
N MET A 249 3.91 -11.66 24.99
CA MET A 249 2.67 -11.05 24.53
C MET A 249 1.43 -11.75 25.08
N GLN A 250 1.44 -13.08 25.14
CA GLN A 250 0.35 -13.87 25.68
C GLN A 250 0.18 -13.65 27.19
N ASP A 251 1.27 -13.60 27.94
CA ASP A 251 1.24 -13.39 29.39
C ASP A 251 0.82 -11.96 29.76
N THR A 252 1.36 -10.96 29.03
CA THR A 252 1.09 -9.55 29.30
C THR A 252 -0.33 -9.15 28.93
N TYR A 253 -0.89 -9.74 27.86
CA TYR A 253 -2.18 -9.34 27.28
C TYR A 253 -3.24 -10.44 27.39
N ASN A 254 -3.26 -11.16 28.52
CA ASN A 254 -4.29 -12.13 28.91
C ASN A 254 -4.61 -13.17 27.82
N GLY A 255 -3.58 -13.80 27.27
CA GLY A 255 -3.68 -14.82 26.20
C GLY A 255 -3.38 -14.28 24.81
N GLY A 256 -3.07 -12.99 24.69
CA GLY A 256 -2.65 -12.31 23.48
C GLY A 256 -3.64 -11.27 22.95
N PRO A 257 -3.27 -10.49 21.92
CA PRO A 257 -4.17 -9.56 21.27
C PRO A 257 -5.23 -10.30 20.43
N ASP A 258 -6.40 -9.67 20.27
CA ASP A 258 -7.48 -10.18 19.40
C ASP A 258 -7.10 -10.06 17.92
N TYR A 259 -6.40 -8.99 17.58
CA TYR A 259 -5.94 -8.70 16.21
C TYR A 259 -4.46 -8.35 16.18
N SER A 260 -3.77 -8.77 15.14
CA SER A 260 -2.41 -8.31 14.85
C SER A 260 -2.25 -7.89 13.40
N PHE A 261 -1.39 -6.89 13.17
CA PHE A 261 -1.07 -6.37 11.83
C PHE A 261 0.44 -6.38 11.63
N GLU A 262 0.91 -7.14 10.64
CA GLU A 262 2.31 -7.16 10.27
C GLU A 262 2.55 -6.15 9.14
N CYS A 263 3.34 -5.09 9.43
CA CYS A 263 3.56 -3.94 8.56
C CYS A 263 5.03 -3.77 8.16
N ILE A 264 5.84 -4.83 8.28
CA ILE A 264 7.30 -4.78 8.05
C ILE A 264 7.69 -5.52 6.77
N GLY A 265 7.07 -6.68 6.52
CA GLY A 265 7.45 -7.60 5.45
C GLY A 265 8.49 -8.64 5.88
N ASN A 266 8.53 -9.02 7.16
CA ASN A 266 9.45 -10.01 7.69
C ASN A 266 8.72 -11.31 8.03
N THR A 267 9.09 -12.43 7.40
CA THR A 267 8.40 -13.71 7.56
C THR A 267 8.44 -14.29 8.98
N HIS A 268 9.49 -13.97 9.76
CA HIS A 268 9.56 -14.36 11.18
C HIS A 268 8.58 -13.53 12.00
N VAL A 269 8.52 -12.22 11.74
CA VAL A 269 7.56 -11.33 12.41
C VAL A 269 6.12 -11.68 12.02
N MET A 270 5.87 -12.05 10.76
CA MET A 270 4.55 -12.55 10.33
C MET A 270 4.09 -13.76 11.14
N ARG A 271 5.01 -14.71 11.42
CA ARG A 271 4.72 -15.84 12.28
C ARG A 271 4.43 -15.42 13.71
N ASP A 272 5.29 -14.60 14.30
CA ASP A 272 5.15 -14.16 15.68
C ASP A 272 3.87 -13.33 15.88
N ALA A 273 3.50 -12.52 14.87
CA ALA A 273 2.25 -11.79 14.82
C ALA A 273 1.01 -12.69 14.86
N LEU A 274 1.05 -13.84 14.18
CA LEU A 274 -0.02 -14.83 14.29
C LEU A 274 -0.01 -15.55 15.65
N GLU A 275 1.16 -16.06 16.03
CA GLU A 275 1.29 -16.96 17.18
C GLU A 275 1.01 -16.25 18.51
N CYS A 276 1.29 -14.93 18.60
CA CYS A 276 1.01 -14.14 19.79
C CYS A 276 -0.49 -13.82 19.98
N THR A 277 -1.34 -13.98 18.95
CA THR A 277 -2.77 -13.66 19.06
C THR A 277 -3.54 -14.68 19.90
N HIS A 278 -4.72 -14.30 20.33
CA HIS A 278 -5.63 -15.13 21.10
C HIS A 278 -5.91 -16.46 20.43
N MET A 279 -5.88 -17.53 21.23
CA MET A 279 -6.44 -18.83 20.84
C MET A 279 -7.96 -18.71 20.67
N GLY A 280 -8.53 -19.35 19.64
CA GLY A 280 -9.97 -19.39 19.39
C GLY A 280 -10.49 -18.36 18.40
N TRP A 281 -10.01 -17.10 18.47
CA TRP A 281 -10.54 -16.04 17.59
C TRP A 281 -9.48 -15.07 17.06
N GLY A 282 -8.22 -15.17 17.47
CA GLY A 282 -7.15 -14.25 17.05
C GLY A 282 -7.00 -14.16 15.53
N VAL A 283 -6.94 -12.95 15.00
CA VAL A 283 -6.79 -12.68 13.57
C VAL A 283 -5.50 -11.91 13.32
N SER A 284 -4.60 -12.49 12.54
CA SER A 284 -3.36 -11.83 12.08
C SER A 284 -3.49 -11.44 10.62
N THR A 285 -3.21 -10.17 10.31
CA THR A 285 -3.26 -9.62 8.96
C THR A 285 -1.86 -9.26 8.47
N VAL A 286 -1.41 -9.91 7.39
CA VAL A 286 -0.16 -9.62 6.71
C VAL A 286 -0.38 -8.48 5.73
N ILE A 287 0.41 -7.42 5.84
CA ILE A 287 0.39 -6.24 4.98
C ILE A 287 1.78 -6.02 4.36
N GLY A 288 2.83 -6.26 5.13
CA GLY A 288 4.20 -6.10 4.68
C GLY A 288 4.54 -7.06 3.53
N VAL A 289 5.35 -6.59 2.58
CA VAL A 289 5.78 -7.36 1.41
C VAL A 289 7.14 -7.98 1.69
N ALA A 290 7.20 -9.31 1.70
CA ALA A 290 8.44 -10.07 1.81
C ALA A 290 9.04 -10.36 0.44
N GLY A 291 10.36 -10.57 0.39
CA GLY A 291 11.07 -10.91 -0.85
C GLY A 291 10.53 -12.19 -1.50
N ALA A 292 10.56 -12.23 -2.84
CA ALA A 292 10.09 -13.38 -3.61
C ALA A 292 10.81 -14.67 -3.19
N GLY A 293 10.06 -15.75 -3.05
CA GLY A 293 10.58 -17.05 -2.61
C GLY A 293 10.71 -17.21 -1.10
N GLN A 294 10.49 -16.18 -0.30
CA GLN A 294 10.36 -16.33 1.15
C GLN A 294 9.02 -16.97 1.51
N LEU A 295 9.04 -17.87 2.49
CA LEU A 295 7.85 -18.58 2.94
C LEU A 295 7.53 -18.23 4.39
N ILE A 296 6.25 -18.05 4.68
CA ILE A 296 5.76 -17.97 6.05
C ILE A 296 5.44 -19.37 6.57
N GLN A 297 5.79 -19.63 7.82
CA GLN A 297 5.61 -20.95 8.45
C GLN A 297 5.10 -20.79 9.87
N THR A 298 4.11 -21.60 10.23
CA THR A 298 3.64 -21.73 11.58
C THR A 298 3.32 -23.19 11.89
N ARG A 299 3.31 -23.56 13.17
CA ARG A 299 2.84 -24.88 13.59
C ARG A 299 1.35 -25.01 13.20
N PRO A 300 0.93 -26.08 12.47
CA PRO A 300 -0.45 -26.23 12.02
C PRO A 300 -1.48 -26.16 13.15
N PHE A 301 -1.10 -26.58 14.36
CA PHE A 301 -1.97 -26.52 15.53
C PHE A 301 -2.41 -25.10 15.90
N ASN A 302 -1.62 -24.09 15.59
CA ASN A 302 -2.01 -22.68 15.77
C ASN A 302 -3.29 -22.31 15.00
N LEU A 303 -3.47 -22.88 13.81
CA LEU A 303 -4.68 -22.71 13.01
C LEU A 303 -5.82 -23.60 13.48
N VAL A 304 -5.51 -24.85 13.90
CA VAL A 304 -6.51 -25.79 14.43
C VAL A 304 -7.21 -25.23 15.67
N VAL A 305 -6.49 -24.50 16.51
CA VAL A 305 -7.05 -23.85 17.71
C VAL A 305 -7.70 -22.48 17.43
N GLY A 306 -8.03 -22.18 16.18
CA GLY A 306 -8.93 -21.08 15.80
C GLY A 306 -8.26 -19.77 15.42
N ARG A 307 -6.93 -19.68 15.43
CA ARG A 307 -6.25 -18.47 14.88
C ARG A 307 -6.46 -18.39 13.38
N THR A 308 -6.59 -17.17 12.87
CA THR A 308 -6.79 -16.90 11.44
C THR A 308 -5.65 -16.06 10.88
N TRP A 309 -5.06 -16.52 9.79
CA TRP A 309 -4.12 -15.72 9.00
C TRP A 309 -4.81 -15.13 7.76
N LYS A 310 -4.68 -13.85 7.57
CA LYS A 310 -5.21 -13.11 6.40
C LYS A 310 -4.11 -12.30 5.73
N GLY A 311 -4.33 -11.96 4.46
CA GLY A 311 -3.59 -10.93 3.76
C GLY A 311 -4.53 -9.81 3.33
N THR A 312 -3.97 -8.65 2.99
CA THR A 312 -4.71 -7.53 2.43
C THR A 312 -3.87 -6.81 1.37
N ALA A 313 -4.51 -6.38 0.30
CA ALA A 313 -3.97 -5.45 -0.66
C ALA A 313 -4.80 -4.17 -0.61
N PHE A 314 -4.15 -3.01 -0.51
CA PHE A 314 -4.80 -1.70 -0.43
C PHE A 314 -5.87 -1.61 0.69
N GLY A 315 -5.68 -2.37 1.78
CA GLY A 315 -6.63 -2.43 2.89
C GLY A 315 -8.01 -2.96 2.53
N GLY A 316 -8.16 -3.72 1.46
CA GLY A 316 -9.45 -4.21 0.97
C GLY A 316 -10.39 -3.11 0.46
N VAL A 317 -9.86 -1.92 0.22
CA VAL A 317 -10.65 -0.78 -0.31
C VAL A 317 -10.88 -0.99 -1.80
N LYS A 318 -12.11 -0.78 -2.24
CA LYS A 318 -12.49 -0.72 -3.64
C LYS A 318 -12.23 0.68 -4.19
N GLY A 319 -11.56 0.74 -5.35
CA GLY A 319 -11.16 1.98 -6.00
C GLY A 319 -12.27 2.66 -6.79
#